data_4ed4281be903f5e5d51592283dbde689
#
_entry.id   4ed4281be903f5e5d51592283dbde689
#
_cell.length_a   1.000
_cell.length_b   1.000
_cell.length_c   1.000
_cell.angle_alpha   90.00
_cell.angle_beta   90.00
_cell.angle_gamma   90.00
#
_symmetry.space_group_name_H-M   'P 1'
#
loop_
_entity.id
_entity.type
_entity.pdbx_description
1 polymer ?
#
loop_
_entity_poly.entity_id
_entity_poly.type
_entity_poly.pdbx_seq_one_letter_code
_entity_poly.pdbx_strand_id
1 'polypeptide(L)'
;RYDLRLCAQALKKLKDAGYKLIVVTNQAGVARGYYTEDDVKNLHQYMNQVLQKDGAWIDAFYYCPHHPVHGIGIYKKECNCRKPGTGMFEMAEKDFPVDKAASYMIGDKLLDTEAGQRFGVASILVGTGYGAELHKEAQEKDEKPPYDHYADTLEEAAQWILEKKWKIKTK
;
A
#
# COMPACT_ATOMS: atom_id res chain seq x y z
N ARG A 1 13.56 6.10 11.75
CA ARG A 1 14.04 4.70 11.75
C ARG A 1 12.82 3.81 11.93
N TYR A 2 12.43 3.10 10.87
CA TYR A 2 11.28 2.18 10.93
C TYR A 2 11.69 0.98 11.78
N ASP A 3 10.88 0.62 12.78
CA ASP A 3 11.05 -0.64 13.48
C ASP A 3 10.38 -1.74 12.68
N LEU A 4 11.18 -2.50 11.94
CA LEU A 4 10.70 -3.59 11.09
C LEU A 4 9.99 -4.69 11.90
N ARG A 5 10.31 -4.85 13.18
CA ARG A 5 9.64 -5.84 14.05
C ARG A 5 8.20 -5.43 14.35
N LEU A 6 7.98 -4.14 14.65
CA LEU A 6 6.62 -3.64 14.90
C LEU A 6 5.77 -3.75 13.63
N CYS A 7 6.33 -3.42 12.47
CA CYS A 7 5.65 -3.62 11.18
C CYS A 7 5.30 -5.10 10.96
N ALA A 8 6.22 -6.02 11.20
CA ALA A 8 5.98 -7.45 11.05
C ALA A 8 4.88 -7.95 12.00
N GLN A 9 4.85 -7.47 13.24
CA GLN A 9 3.79 -7.81 14.20
C GLN A 9 2.41 -7.31 13.75
N ALA A 10 2.33 -6.09 13.23
CA ALA A 10 1.09 -5.53 12.69
C ALA A 10 0.59 -6.35 11.49
N LEU A 11 1.48 -6.68 10.56
CA LEU A 11 1.17 -7.51 9.40
C LEU A 11 0.72 -8.92 9.80
N LYS A 12 1.38 -9.52 10.80
CA LYS A 12 1.00 -10.83 11.34
C LYS A 12 -0.42 -10.81 11.90
N LYS A 13 -0.78 -9.79 12.68
CA LYS A 13 -2.13 -9.64 13.23
C LYS A 13 -3.20 -9.57 12.12
N LEU A 14 -2.92 -8.86 11.04
CA LEU A 14 -3.82 -8.78 9.88
C LEU A 14 -3.96 -10.15 9.20
N LYS A 15 -2.85 -10.87 9.00
CA LYS A 15 -2.90 -12.22 8.42
C LYS A 15 -3.66 -13.20 9.31
N ASP A 16 -3.41 -13.21 10.60
CA ASP A 16 -4.11 -14.07 11.57
C ASP A 16 -5.63 -13.77 11.58
N ALA A 17 -6.02 -12.54 11.26
CA ALA A 17 -7.42 -12.15 11.10
C ALA A 17 -8.04 -12.54 9.73
N GLY A 18 -7.26 -13.16 8.85
CA GLY A 18 -7.71 -13.67 7.54
C GLY A 18 -7.49 -12.72 6.36
N TYR A 19 -6.79 -11.60 6.54
CA TYR A 19 -6.45 -10.70 5.44
C TYR A 19 -5.34 -11.28 4.55
N LYS A 20 -5.49 -11.09 3.24
CA LYS A 20 -4.38 -11.18 2.29
C LYS A 20 -3.61 -9.86 2.33
N LEU A 21 -2.28 -9.94 2.35
CA LEU A 21 -1.40 -8.80 2.32
C LEU A 21 -0.79 -8.65 0.93
N ILE A 22 -1.06 -7.52 0.30
CA ILE A 22 -0.64 -7.26 -1.08
C ILE A 22 0.09 -5.92 -1.11
N VAL A 23 1.25 -5.89 -1.74
CA VAL A 23 2.01 -4.67 -2.00
C VAL A 23 1.72 -4.17 -3.40
N VAL A 24 1.36 -2.90 -3.53
CA VAL A 24 1.22 -2.17 -4.79
C VAL A 24 2.15 -0.95 -4.75
N THR A 25 3.18 -0.94 -5.59
CA THR A 25 4.27 0.03 -5.48
C THR A 25 4.68 0.62 -6.82
N ASN A 26 4.81 1.96 -6.88
CA ASN A 26 5.46 2.64 -7.99
C ASN A 26 6.97 2.46 -7.86
N GLN A 27 7.61 1.97 -8.92
CA GLN A 27 9.06 1.74 -9.00
C GLN A 27 9.67 2.49 -10.20
N ALA A 28 9.47 3.79 -10.23
CA ALA A 28 9.96 4.66 -11.29
C ALA A 28 11.49 4.68 -11.42
N GLY A 29 12.22 4.20 -10.42
CA GLY A 29 13.66 4.00 -10.51
C GLY A 29 14.07 3.04 -11.62
N VAL A 30 13.21 2.08 -11.98
CA VAL A 30 13.42 1.23 -13.17
C VAL A 30 13.38 2.09 -14.44
N ALA A 31 12.36 2.92 -14.58
CA ALA A 31 12.24 3.82 -15.73
C ALA A 31 13.41 4.79 -15.85
N ARG A 32 13.95 5.26 -14.75
CA ARG A 32 15.10 6.18 -14.67
C ARG A 32 16.45 5.49 -14.86
N GLY A 33 16.48 4.15 -14.95
CA GLY A 33 17.71 3.38 -15.08
C GLY A 33 18.52 3.25 -13.77
N TYR A 34 17.92 3.51 -12.61
CA TYR A 34 18.61 3.42 -11.32
C TYR A 34 18.78 1.99 -10.83
N TYR A 35 17.87 1.11 -11.20
CA TYR A 35 17.88 -0.32 -10.91
C TYR A 35 16.96 -1.05 -11.90
N THR A 36 17.07 -2.36 -11.96
CA THR A 36 16.32 -3.22 -12.88
C THR A 36 15.06 -3.79 -12.26
N GLU A 37 14.17 -4.37 -13.09
CA GLU A 37 13.03 -5.14 -12.58
C GLU A 37 13.46 -6.36 -11.75
N ASP A 38 14.58 -7.00 -12.10
CA ASP A 38 15.13 -8.11 -11.30
C ASP A 38 15.56 -7.62 -9.91
N ASP A 39 16.14 -6.42 -9.81
CA ASP A 39 16.45 -5.80 -8.52
C ASP A 39 15.19 -5.60 -7.67
N VAL A 40 14.09 -5.17 -8.27
CA VAL A 40 12.79 -5.03 -7.59
C VAL A 40 12.29 -6.38 -7.08
N LYS A 41 12.33 -7.42 -7.92
CA LYS A 41 11.91 -8.77 -7.54
C LYS A 41 12.77 -9.34 -6.41
N ASN A 42 14.08 -9.14 -6.48
CA ASN A 42 15.02 -9.56 -5.43
C ASN A 42 14.74 -8.85 -4.10
N LEU A 43 14.45 -7.54 -4.13
CA LEU A 43 14.05 -6.79 -2.96
C LEU A 43 12.78 -7.35 -2.33
N HIS A 44 11.76 -7.64 -3.12
CA HIS A 44 10.50 -8.21 -2.65
C HIS A 44 10.70 -9.59 -2.01
N GLN A 45 11.53 -10.45 -2.59
CA GLN A 45 11.89 -11.73 -1.99
C GLN A 45 12.60 -11.54 -0.64
N TYR A 46 13.54 -10.61 -0.58
CA TYR A 46 14.25 -10.29 0.65
C TYR A 46 13.29 -9.75 1.74
N MET A 47 12.33 -8.91 1.38
CA MET A 47 11.31 -8.43 2.32
C MET A 47 10.56 -9.60 2.96
N ASN A 48 10.12 -10.58 2.17
CA ASN A 48 9.45 -11.76 2.71
C ASN A 48 10.37 -12.63 3.56
N GLN A 49 11.64 -12.76 3.23
CA GLN A 49 12.61 -13.47 4.08
C GLN A 49 12.74 -12.81 5.47
N VAL A 50 12.76 -11.48 5.52
CA VAL A 50 12.83 -10.73 6.78
C VAL A 50 11.53 -10.87 7.57
N LEU A 51 10.37 -10.70 6.92
CA LEU A 51 9.06 -10.78 7.57
C LEU A 51 8.76 -12.17 8.12
N GLN A 52 9.16 -13.23 7.42
CA GLN A 52 8.93 -14.62 7.83
C GLN A 52 9.60 -14.97 9.17
N LYS A 53 10.70 -14.32 9.52
CA LYS A 53 11.34 -14.49 10.84
C LYS A 53 10.43 -14.12 11.99
N ASP A 54 9.50 -13.20 11.76
CA ASP A 54 8.51 -12.74 12.73
C ASP A 54 7.08 -13.28 12.43
N GLY A 55 6.97 -14.28 11.57
CA GLY A 55 5.71 -14.97 11.26
C GLY A 55 4.75 -14.21 10.33
N ALA A 56 5.25 -13.24 9.59
CA ALA A 56 4.49 -12.49 8.59
C ALA A 56 5.05 -12.72 7.18
N TRP A 57 4.26 -12.47 6.17
CA TRP A 57 4.68 -12.45 4.76
C TRP A 57 3.69 -11.68 3.91
N ILE A 58 4.15 -11.20 2.77
CA ILE A 58 3.32 -10.58 1.74
C ILE A 58 2.87 -11.67 0.75
N ASP A 59 1.58 -11.73 0.47
CA ASP A 59 1.00 -12.76 -0.41
C ASP A 59 1.30 -12.50 -1.89
N ALA A 60 1.38 -11.23 -2.30
CA ALA A 60 1.75 -10.84 -3.65
C ALA A 60 2.31 -9.42 -3.70
N PHE A 61 3.18 -9.18 -4.69
CA PHE A 61 3.76 -7.88 -5.00
C PHE A 61 3.40 -7.49 -6.43
N TYR A 62 2.85 -6.27 -6.59
CA TYR A 62 2.63 -5.64 -7.88
C TYR A 62 3.39 -4.33 -7.93
N TYR A 63 4.13 -4.09 -8.99
CA TYR A 63 4.91 -2.87 -9.16
C TYR A 63 4.69 -2.26 -10.54
N CYS A 64 4.82 -0.94 -10.61
CA CYS A 64 4.81 -0.20 -11.86
C CYS A 64 6.21 0.32 -12.15
N PRO A 65 6.88 -0.14 -13.22
CA PRO A 65 8.22 0.29 -13.57
C PRO A 65 8.26 1.55 -14.44
N HIS A 66 7.11 2.10 -14.80
CA HIS A 66 6.99 3.17 -15.80
C HIS A 66 7.06 4.57 -15.18
N HIS A 67 7.47 5.54 -16.01
CA HIS A 67 7.29 6.96 -15.74
C HIS A 67 6.97 7.69 -17.06
N PRO A 68 5.97 8.58 -17.08
CA PRO A 68 5.54 9.22 -18.34
C PRO A 68 6.56 10.21 -18.90
N VAL A 69 7.36 10.84 -18.04
CA VAL A 69 8.28 11.93 -18.41
C VAL A 69 9.74 11.50 -18.27
N HIS A 70 10.11 10.89 -17.13
CA HIS A 70 11.49 10.61 -16.76
C HIS A 70 11.93 9.16 -17.06
N GLY A 71 11.29 8.52 -18.05
CA GLY A 71 11.60 7.14 -18.42
C GLY A 71 12.63 7.01 -19.54
N ILE A 72 13.28 5.85 -19.60
CA ILE A 72 14.21 5.44 -20.65
C ILE A 72 13.59 4.28 -21.43
N GLY A 73 13.62 4.37 -22.78
CA GLY A 73 13.17 3.29 -23.65
C GLY A 73 11.70 2.89 -23.44
N ILE A 74 11.46 1.60 -23.31
CA ILE A 74 10.13 1.01 -23.13
C ILE A 74 9.43 1.42 -21.82
N TYR A 75 10.18 1.88 -20.83
CA TYR A 75 9.67 2.31 -19.54
C TYR A 75 9.15 3.75 -19.52
N LYS A 76 9.47 4.54 -20.56
CA LYS A 76 8.92 5.89 -20.72
C LYS A 76 7.58 5.79 -21.38
N LYS A 77 6.52 5.72 -20.59
CA LYS A 77 5.14 5.71 -21.08
C LYS A 77 4.14 6.08 -20.00
N GLU A 78 3.00 6.58 -20.41
CA GLU A 78 1.81 6.60 -19.56
C GLU A 78 1.23 5.20 -19.43
N CYS A 79 0.71 4.87 -18.27
CA CYS A 79 0.12 3.57 -17.98
C CYS A 79 -0.96 3.69 -16.91
N ASN A 80 -1.81 2.67 -16.84
CA ASN A 80 -2.83 2.58 -15.79
C ASN A 80 -2.26 2.04 -14.46
N CYS A 81 -1.09 1.40 -14.47
CA CYS A 81 -0.54 0.78 -13.26
C CYS A 81 0.14 1.77 -12.30
N ARG A 82 0.60 2.93 -12.77
CA ARG A 82 1.20 3.94 -11.90
C ARG A 82 0.12 4.62 -11.05
N LYS A 83 0.27 4.50 -9.71
CA LYS A 83 -0.62 5.23 -8.78
C LYS A 83 -0.52 6.74 -9.04
N PRO A 84 -1.64 7.48 -9.02
CA PRO A 84 -2.96 7.08 -8.54
C PRO A 84 -3.83 6.25 -9.50
N GLY A 85 -3.31 5.74 -10.61
CA GLY A 85 -4.01 4.76 -11.43
C GLY A 85 -4.30 3.46 -10.66
N THR A 86 -5.31 2.71 -11.09
CA THR A 86 -5.81 1.51 -10.37
C THR A 86 -5.30 0.19 -10.94
N GLY A 87 -4.42 0.23 -11.95
CA GLY A 87 -4.02 -0.97 -12.69
C GLY A 87 -3.42 -2.08 -11.82
N MET A 88 -2.61 -1.75 -10.81
CA MET A 88 -2.05 -2.76 -9.91
C MET A 88 -3.12 -3.40 -9.00
N PHE A 89 -4.13 -2.64 -8.60
CA PHE A 89 -5.30 -3.17 -7.86
C PHE A 89 -6.12 -4.12 -8.73
N GLU A 90 -6.32 -3.78 -9.98
CA GLU A 90 -7.02 -4.63 -10.96
C GLU A 90 -6.25 -5.92 -11.23
N MET A 91 -4.93 -5.88 -11.28
CA MET A 91 -4.09 -7.07 -11.39
C MET A 91 -4.26 -7.98 -10.16
N ALA A 92 -4.26 -7.40 -8.96
CA ALA A 92 -4.50 -8.14 -7.72
C ALA A 92 -5.90 -8.78 -7.69
N GLU A 93 -6.92 -8.07 -8.16
CA GLU A 93 -8.30 -8.56 -8.23
C GLU A 93 -8.46 -9.78 -9.16
N LYS A 94 -7.64 -9.89 -10.20
CA LYS A 94 -7.60 -11.07 -11.06
C LYS A 94 -7.00 -12.30 -10.38
N ASP A 95 -6.04 -12.09 -9.49
CA ASP A 95 -5.32 -13.18 -8.83
C ASP A 95 -5.98 -13.60 -7.51
N PHE A 96 -6.72 -12.69 -6.86
CA PHE A 96 -7.37 -12.91 -5.57
C PHE A 96 -8.81 -12.46 -5.59
N PRO A 97 -9.72 -13.18 -4.90
CA PRO A 97 -11.07 -12.67 -4.68
C PRO A 97 -11.03 -11.48 -3.73
N VAL A 98 -11.32 -10.28 -4.24
CA VAL A 98 -11.30 -9.03 -3.46
C VAL A 98 -12.72 -8.65 -3.03
N ASP A 99 -12.94 -8.59 -1.73
CA ASP A 99 -14.11 -7.94 -1.15
C ASP A 99 -13.76 -6.46 -0.89
N LYS A 100 -14.19 -5.57 -1.78
CA LYS A 100 -13.85 -4.15 -1.69
C LYS A 100 -14.40 -3.49 -0.42
N ALA A 101 -15.55 -3.92 0.09
CA ALA A 101 -16.14 -3.38 1.31
C ALA A 101 -15.33 -3.75 2.57
N ALA A 102 -14.58 -4.86 2.54
CA ALA A 102 -13.76 -5.36 3.63
C ALA A 102 -12.25 -5.19 3.38
N SER A 103 -11.87 -4.52 2.31
CA SER A 103 -10.48 -4.30 1.92
C SER A 103 -10.04 -2.87 2.20
N TYR A 104 -8.74 -2.67 2.41
CA TYR A 104 -8.15 -1.39 2.77
C TYR A 104 -6.87 -1.14 1.98
N MET A 105 -6.68 0.11 1.55
CA MET A 105 -5.38 0.60 1.08
C MET A 105 -4.71 1.37 2.22
N ILE A 106 -3.44 1.06 2.49
CA ILE A 106 -2.63 1.75 3.48
C ILE A 106 -1.41 2.34 2.76
N GLY A 107 -1.16 3.61 2.92
CA GLY A 107 -0.01 4.27 2.31
C GLY A 107 0.38 5.57 3.02
N ASP A 108 1.57 6.05 2.73
CA ASP A 108 2.14 7.27 3.30
C ASP A 108 2.07 8.49 2.36
N LYS A 109 1.51 8.29 1.17
CA LYS A 109 1.34 9.35 0.15
C LYS A 109 -0.11 9.46 -0.30
N LEU A 110 -0.51 10.67 -0.70
CA LEU A 110 -1.87 10.91 -1.20
C LEU A 110 -2.17 10.11 -2.47
N LEU A 111 -1.17 9.90 -3.34
CA LEU A 111 -1.37 9.07 -4.52
C LEU A 111 -1.70 7.61 -4.19
N ASP A 112 -1.25 7.11 -3.04
CA ASP A 112 -1.58 5.77 -2.57
C ASP A 112 -3.06 5.69 -2.14
N THR A 113 -3.46 6.60 -1.28
CA THR A 113 -4.83 6.65 -0.74
C THR A 113 -5.85 7.00 -1.83
N GLU A 114 -5.50 7.89 -2.74
CA GLU A 114 -6.34 8.25 -3.90
C GLU A 114 -6.54 7.04 -4.82
N ALA A 115 -5.50 6.28 -5.10
CA ALA A 115 -5.61 5.04 -5.89
C ALA A 115 -6.55 4.03 -5.23
N GLY A 116 -6.46 3.85 -3.92
CA GLY A 116 -7.37 2.99 -3.16
C GLY A 116 -8.82 3.44 -3.24
N GLN A 117 -9.09 4.73 -3.09
CA GLN A 117 -10.44 5.29 -3.22
C GLN A 117 -10.99 5.15 -4.65
N ARG A 118 -10.17 5.37 -5.66
CA ARG A 118 -10.57 5.16 -7.06
C ARG A 118 -10.90 3.69 -7.37
N PHE A 119 -10.19 2.77 -6.75
CA PHE A 119 -10.48 1.34 -6.88
C PHE A 119 -11.75 0.93 -6.13
N GLY A 120 -12.17 1.69 -5.12
CA GLY A 120 -13.38 1.45 -4.33
C GLY A 120 -13.13 0.78 -2.98
N VAL A 121 -11.93 0.90 -2.41
CA VAL A 121 -11.59 0.44 -1.07
C VAL A 121 -11.36 1.62 -0.13
N ALA A 122 -11.61 1.42 1.17
CA ALA A 122 -11.27 2.41 2.17
C ALA A 122 -9.75 2.63 2.22
N SER A 123 -9.34 3.88 2.36
CA SER A 123 -7.92 4.26 2.34
C SER A 123 -7.48 4.88 3.65
N ILE A 124 -6.34 4.45 4.15
CA ILE A 124 -5.72 4.91 5.39
C ILE A 124 -4.39 5.57 5.07
N LEU A 125 -4.26 6.84 5.44
CA LEU A 125 -2.97 7.54 5.40
C LEU A 125 -2.23 7.25 6.70
N VAL A 126 -0.99 6.75 6.62
CA VAL A 126 -0.13 6.52 7.78
C VAL A 126 0.91 7.61 7.93
N GLY A 127 1.19 8.00 9.17
CA GLY A 127 2.08 9.12 9.50
C GLY A 127 3.57 8.85 9.29
N THR A 128 3.95 7.59 9.07
CA THR A 128 5.32 7.24 8.70
C THR A 128 5.65 7.76 7.30
N GLY A 129 6.90 8.12 7.06
CA GLY A 129 7.27 8.74 5.78
C GLY A 129 6.69 10.16 5.63
N TYR A 130 5.91 10.39 4.60
CA TYR A 130 5.33 11.69 4.26
C TYR A 130 3.96 11.96 4.90
N GLY A 131 3.32 10.94 5.45
CA GLY A 131 1.91 11.00 5.81
C GLY A 131 1.55 12.00 6.90
N ALA A 132 2.38 12.17 7.93
CA ALA A 132 2.11 13.10 9.03
C ALA A 132 2.03 14.57 8.57
N GLU A 133 2.95 14.99 7.71
CA GLU A 133 2.95 16.33 7.13
C GLU A 133 1.78 16.54 6.18
N LEU A 134 1.50 15.57 5.32
CA LEU A 134 0.35 15.59 4.41
C LEU A 134 -0.98 15.65 5.17
N HIS A 135 -1.10 14.94 6.28
CA HIS A 135 -2.28 14.99 7.14
C HIS A 135 -2.48 16.38 7.75
N LYS A 136 -1.41 16.97 8.27
CA LYS A 136 -1.44 18.34 8.82
C LYS A 136 -1.88 19.34 7.76
N GLU A 137 -1.29 19.31 6.58
CA GLU A 137 -1.67 20.17 5.46
C GLU A 137 -3.14 19.98 5.03
N ALA A 138 -3.62 18.74 5.06
CA ALA A 138 -5.01 18.43 4.70
C ALA A 138 -6.00 18.99 5.72
N GLN A 139 -5.65 19.00 7.01
CA GLN A 139 -6.52 19.59 8.05
C GLN A 139 -6.63 21.11 7.97
N GLU A 140 -5.64 21.79 7.38
CA GLU A 140 -5.65 23.22 7.15
C GLU A 140 -6.53 23.64 5.96
N LYS A 141 -6.95 22.68 5.13
CA LYS A 141 -7.82 22.89 3.96
C LYS A 141 -9.25 22.56 4.33
N ASP A 142 -10.18 23.40 3.88
CA ASP A 142 -11.62 23.18 4.05
C ASP A 142 -12.19 22.24 2.97
N GLU A 143 -11.46 21.17 2.65
CA GLU A 143 -11.83 20.16 1.67
C GLU A 143 -11.70 18.76 2.26
N LYS A 144 -12.54 17.84 1.78
CA LYS A 144 -12.43 16.43 2.18
C LYS A 144 -11.10 15.87 1.67
N PRO A 145 -10.23 15.35 2.56
CA PRO A 145 -8.96 14.79 2.15
C PRO A 145 -9.15 13.48 1.34
N PRO A 146 -8.20 13.12 0.45
CA PRO A 146 -8.29 11.91 -0.36
C PRO A 146 -7.90 10.64 0.43
N TYR A 147 -8.37 10.52 1.64
CA TYR A 147 -8.27 9.32 2.50
C TYR A 147 -9.44 9.29 3.49
N ASP A 148 -9.76 8.10 3.99
CA ASP A 148 -10.91 7.87 4.87
C ASP A 148 -10.53 7.90 6.34
N HIS A 149 -9.29 7.54 6.67
CA HIS A 149 -8.77 7.50 8.03
C HIS A 149 -7.27 7.84 8.03
N TYR A 150 -6.82 8.44 9.13
CA TYR A 150 -5.41 8.67 9.41
C TYR A 150 -4.99 7.88 10.66
N ALA A 151 -3.82 7.26 10.59
CA ALA A 151 -3.15 6.60 11.71
C ALA A 151 -1.68 7.00 11.75
N ASP A 152 -1.11 7.19 12.92
CA ASP A 152 0.29 7.60 13.03
C ASP A 152 1.26 6.53 12.52
N THR A 153 0.90 5.26 12.71
CA THR A 153 1.73 4.10 12.35
C THR A 153 0.93 3.00 11.66
N LEU A 154 1.64 2.06 11.06
CA LEU A 154 1.03 0.85 10.49
C LEU A 154 0.34 0.00 11.58
N GLU A 155 0.91 -0.05 12.78
CA GLU A 155 0.35 -0.77 13.94
C GLU A 155 -1.02 -0.21 14.32
N GLU A 156 -1.14 1.12 14.39
CA GLU A 156 -2.43 1.78 14.68
C GLU A 156 -3.45 1.58 13.55
N ALA A 157 -2.99 1.63 12.30
CA ALA A 157 -3.85 1.33 11.15
C ALA A 157 -4.39 -0.10 11.21
N ALA A 158 -3.53 -1.08 11.50
CA ALA A 158 -3.93 -2.47 11.67
C ALA A 158 -4.93 -2.65 12.80
N GLN A 159 -4.70 -2.02 13.95
CA GLN A 159 -5.61 -2.06 15.09
C GLN A 159 -6.98 -1.48 14.74
N TRP A 160 -7.02 -0.34 14.07
CA TRP A 160 -8.27 0.28 13.63
C TRP A 160 -9.06 -0.63 12.67
N ILE A 161 -8.40 -1.29 11.73
CA ILE A 161 -9.02 -2.28 10.83
C ILE A 161 -9.62 -3.45 11.62
N LEU A 162 -8.85 -4.00 12.57
CA LEU A 162 -9.28 -5.13 13.38
C LEU A 162 -10.47 -4.80 14.29
N GLU A 163 -10.49 -3.62 14.87
CA GLU A 163 -11.63 -3.13 15.69
C GLU A 163 -12.91 -3.00 14.86
N LYS A 164 -12.82 -2.50 13.63
CA LYS A 164 -13.97 -2.46 12.71
C LYS A 164 -14.49 -3.84 12.34
N LYS A 165 -13.59 -4.80 12.09
CA LYS A 165 -13.95 -6.19 11.79
C LYS A 165 -14.74 -6.84 12.93
N TRP A 166 -14.35 -6.58 14.18
CA TRP A 166 -15.05 -7.12 15.35
C TRP A 166 -16.44 -6.50 15.55
N LYS A 167 -16.60 -5.19 15.32
CA LYS A 167 -17.92 -4.51 15.40
C LYS A 167 -18.92 -5.02 14.37
N ILE A 168 -18.48 -5.48 13.22
CA ILE A 168 -19.34 -6.06 12.18
C ILE A 168 -19.81 -7.47 12.56
N LYS A 169 -19.00 -8.24 13.29
CA LYS A 169 -19.32 -9.61 13.70
C LYS A 169 -20.29 -9.71 14.89
N THR A 170 -20.47 -8.64 15.63
CA THR A 170 -21.33 -8.59 16.83
C THR A 170 -22.74 -8.09 16.57
N LYS A 171 -23.11 -7.87 15.33
CA LYS A 171 -24.48 -7.59 14.87
C LYS A 171 -25.09 -8.83 14.22
#